data_dff8bfabbab83bda59adeb7444371dbf
#
_entry.id   dff8bfabbab83bda59adeb7444371dbf
#
_cell.length_a   1.000
_cell.length_b   1.000
_cell.length_c   1.000
_cell.angle_alpha   90.00
_cell.angle_beta   90.00
_cell.angle_gamma   90.00
#
_symmetry.space_group_name_H-M   'P 1'
#
loop_
_entity.id
_entity.type
_entity.pdbx_description
1 polymer ?
#
loop_
_entity_poly.entity_id
_entity_poly.type
_entity_poly.pdbx_seq_one_letter_code
_entity_poly.pdbx_strand_id
1 'polypeptide(L)'
;MSDPMIPRERSDYSAIVDRPPLKLPGDARIVFWTTVNYEVWDIGKPMARQLLPAPTGVPLMPDVVHWAFHEYGMRVGCWRFHELFKKLGIKPTLAANARICEDYPRVAEQARSEGWEFMGHAYEQGPIHKETDQAGMIKRSMDVITKFTGKKPVGWLGPGLTQTLDTPELLAAAGVKYIGDWVYDEEPTVIRTANGPLVTLPYSIELNDIPMMLIQHHESDYLLKRTIDQFDRLYAESAKRAKICALAIHPYISGQPHRIKYLEQIYDYVNKHEGVLHWNGEQILDWYRSIAKIEAAA
;
A
#
# COMPACT_ATOMS: atom_id res chain seq x y z
N MET A 1 -10.04 -28.27 -14.35
CA MET A 1 -9.86 -26.84 -14.08
C MET A 1 -8.87 -26.34 -15.13
N SER A 2 -9.13 -25.23 -15.81
CA SER A 2 -8.16 -24.62 -16.72
C SER A 2 -6.94 -24.17 -15.91
N ASP A 3 -5.74 -24.21 -16.52
CA ASP A 3 -4.55 -23.68 -15.88
C ASP A 3 -4.74 -22.21 -15.52
N PRO A 4 -4.19 -21.75 -14.37
CA PRO A 4 -4.31 -20.37 -13.97
C PRO A 4 -3.58 -19.44 -14.95
N MET A 5 -4.18 -18.30 -15.28
CA MET A 5 -3.55 -17.29 -16.13
C MET A 5 -2.22 -16.80 -15.54
N ILE A 6 -1.18 -16.82 -16.36
CA ILE A 6 0.11 -16.21 -15.99
C ILE A 6 0.07 -14.67 -16.19
N PRO A 7 0.98 -13.89 -15.59
CA PRO A 7 0.94 -12.43 -15.65
C PRO A 7 0.87 -11.84 -17.07
N ARG A 8 1.56 -12.43 -18.05
CA ARG A 8 1.54 -11.96 -19.45
C ARG A 8 0.20 -12.16 -20.16
N GLU A 9 -0.61 -13.08 -19.70
CA GLU A 9 -1.97 -13.33 -20.23
C GLU A 9 -2.98 -12.36 -19.63
N ARG A 10 -2.68 -11.80 -18.46
CA ARG A 10 -3.54 -10.84 -17.76
C ARG A 10 -3.42 -9.42 -18.29
N SER A 11 -2.27 -9.05 -18.84
CA SER A 11 -2.03 -7.70 -19.34
C SER A 11 -1.14 -7.74 -20.57
N ASP A 12 -1.57 -7.07 -21.63
CA ASP A 12 -0.76 -6.92 -22.83
C ASP A 12 0.38 -5.93 -22.59
N TYR A 13 1.53 -6.19 -23.20
CA TYR A 13 2.62 -5.24 -23.16
C TYR A 13 2.20 -3.93 -23.84
N SER A 14 2.41 -2.81 -23.16
CA SER A 14 2.14 -1.47 -23.67
C SER A 14 3.21 -0.53 -23.15
N ALA A 15 4.08 -0.04 -24.03
CA ALA A 15 5.09 0.93 -23.64
C ALA A 15 4.43 2.29 -23.31
N ILE A 16 4.87 2.91 -22.22
CA ILE A 16 4.26 4.17 -21.77
C ILE A 16 4.35 5.29 -22.81
N VAL A 17 5.36 5.26 -23.67
CA VAL A 17 5.56 6.26 -24.74
C VAL A 17 4.56 6.14 -25.89
N ASP A 18 3.95 4.97 -26.04
CA ASP A 18 2.97 4.66 -27.11
C ASP A 18 1.52 4.93 -26.63
N ARG A 19 1.33 5.15 -25.34
CA ARG A 19 0.00 5.40 -24.76
C ARG A 19 -0.41 6.87 -24.83
N PRO A 20 -1.70 7.18 -25.06
CA PRO A 20 -2.20 8.52 -24.92
C PRO A 20 -1.89 9.08 -23.53
N PRO A 21 -1.40 10.32 -23.40
CA PRO A 21 -1.12 10.91 -22.11
C PRO A 21 -2.38 11.03 -21.25
N LEU A 22 -2.34 10.47 -20.04
CA LEU A 22 -3.37 10.69 -19.04
C LEU A 22 -3.32 12.13 -18.51
N LYS A 23 -4.48 12.68 -18.11
CA LYS A 23 -4.60 14.02 -17.53
C LYS A 23 -5.37 13.96 -16.22
N LEU A 24 -4.86 14.65 -15.21
CA LEU A 24 -5.56 14.89 -13.95
C LEU A 24 -6.59 16.02 -14.12
N PRO A 25 -7.56 16.16 -13.24
CA PRO A 25 -8.57 17.23 -13.31
C PRO A 25 -7.94 18.58 -12.99
N GLY A 26 -8.50 19.64 -13.61
CA GLY A 26 -8.02 21.00 -13.45
C GLY A 26 -6.56 21.17 -13.89
N ASP A 27 -5.80 21.93 -13.11
CA ASP A 27 -4.37 22.19 -13.34
C ASP A 27 -3.46 21.21 -12.59
N ALA A 28 -4.02 20.10 -12.08
CA ALA A 28 -3.23 19.10 -11.36
C ALA A 28 -2.29 18.37 -12.31
N ARG A 29 -1.09 18.07 -11.79
CA ARG A 29 0.02 17.48 -12.55
C ARG A 29 0.42 16.10 -12.03
N ILE A 30 0.43 15.94 -10.71
CA ILE A 30 0.93 14.73 -10.05
C ILE A 30 0.05 14.39 -8.86
N VAL A 31 -0.17 13.10 -8.67
CA VAL A 31 -0.73 12.55 -7.43
C VAL A 31 0.41 12.09 -6.54
N PHE A 32 0.43 12.53 -5.29
CA PHE A 32 1.29 11.97 -4.24
C PHE A 32 0.43 11.01 -3.40
N TRP A 33 0.65 9.72 -3.61
CA TRP A 33 -0.13 8.64 -2.99
C TRP A 33 0.61 8.03 -1.81
N THR A 34 0.11 8.30 -0.61
CA THR A 34 0.67 7.73 0.62
C THR A 34 -0.09 6.48 1.03
N THR A 35 0.63 5.38 1.20
CA THR A 35 0.11 4.13 1.79
C THR A 35 0.75 3.92 3.16
N VAL A 36 -0.08 3.88 4.19
CA VAL A 36 0.30 3.53 5.56
C VAL A 36 -0.03 2.07 5.78
N ASN A 37 0.92 1.27 6.27
CA ASN A 37 0.72 -0.15 6.49
C ASN A 37 0.55 -0.43 7.99
N TYR A 38 -0.64 -0.91 8.40
CA TYR A 38 -0.90 -1.38 9.76
C TYR A 38 -0.95 -2.90 9.77
N GLU A 39 0.07 -3.47 10.41
CA GLU A 39 0.35 -4.90 10.36
C GLU A 39 0.21 -5.55 11.74
N VAL A 40 -0.46 -6.69 11.81
CA VAL A 40 -0.58 -7.53 13.00
C VAL A 40 0.26 -8.78 12.82
N TRP A 41 1.22 -8.97 13.70
CA TRP A 41 2.16 -10.07 13.65
C TRP A 41 1.86 -11.10 14.74
N ASP A 42 1.70 -12.35 14.34
CA ASP A 42 1.46 -13.46 15.28
C ASP A 42 2.77 -13.88 15.97
N ILE A 43 2.85 -13.71 17.31
CA ILE A 43 4.01 -14.10 18.10
C ILE A 43 4.32 -15.62 18.03
N GLY A 44 3.34 -16.42 17.67
CA GLY A 44 3.50 -17.87 17.45
C GLY A 44 4.16 -18.24 16.12
N LYS A 45 4.47 -17.24 15.27
CA LYS A 45 5.11 -17.41 13.97
C LYS A 45 6.49 -16.77 13.93
N PRO A 46 7.40 -17.24 13.05
CA PRO A 46 8.68 -16.56 12.84
C PRO A 46 8.51 -15.12 12.39
N MET A 47 9.23 -14.18 13.02
CA MET A 47 9.25 -12.79 12.59
C MET A 47 10.04 -12.62 11.28
N ALA A 48 9.47 -11.87 10.37
CA ALA A 48 9.98 -11.76 9.00
C ALA A 48 11.31 -11.00 8.89
N ARG A 49 11.58 -10.08 9.82
CA ARG A 49 12.74 -9.18 9.75
C ARG A 49 13.44 -9.13 11.09
N GLN A 50 14.68 -9.61 11.09
CA GLN A 50 15.51 -9.65 12.28
C GLN A 50 16.47 -8.45 12.27
N LEU A 51 16.22 -7.47 13.14
CA LEU A 51 17.12 -6.34 13.39
C LEU A 51 18.32 -6.76 14.24
N LEU A 52 18.10 -7.73 15.13
CA LEU A 52 19.13 -8.34 15.94
C LEU A 52 19.30 -9.80 15.50
N PRO A 53 20.51 -10.23 15.13
CA PRO A 53 20.75 -11.62 14.82
C PRO A 53 20.55 -12.47 16.09
N ALA A 54 20.04 -13.68 15.93
CA ALA A 54 19.90 -14.62 17.04
C ALA A 54 21.28 -14.91 17.66
N PRO A 55 21.47 -14.76 18.99
CA PRO A 55 22.78 -14.85 19.64
C PRO A 55 23.53 -16.15 19.39
N THR A 56 22.80 -17.23 19.15
CA THR A 56 23.35 -18.57 18.93
C THR A 56 23.25 -19.04 17.48
N GLY A 57 22.81 -18.15 16.56
CA GLY A 57 22.53 -18.53 15.17
C GLY A 57 21.24 -19.36 14.98
N VAL A 58 20.53 -19.68 16.04
CA VAL A 58 19.27 -20.41 16.00
C VAL A 58 18.11 -19.40 16.08
N PRO A 59 17.13 -19.42 15.14
CA PRO A 59 15.97 -18.54 15.20
C PRO A 59 15.24 -18.63 16.54
N LEU A 60 14.88 -17.48 17.10
CA LEU A 60 14.11 -17.42 18.34
C LEU A 60 12.65 -17.78 18.09
N MET A 61 12.08 -18.62 18.97
CA MET A 61 10.65 -18.94 19.00
C MET A 61 10.19 -19.13 20.46
N PRO A 62 9.36 -18.23 20.98
CA PRO A 62 8.85 -16.99 20.37
C PRO A 62 9.94 -15.91 20.24
N ASP A 63 9.85 -15.11 19.18
CA ASP A 63 10.74 -13.94 18.95
C ASP A 63 10.09 -12.66 19.49
N VAL A 64 10.19 -12.51 20.81
CA VAL A 64 9.55 -11.41 21.54
C VAL A 64 10.13 -10.05 21.15
N VAL A 65 11.42 -9.96 20.85
CA VAL A 65 12.10 -8.70 20.53
C VAL A 65 11.56 -8.11 19.23
N HIS A 66 11.52 -8.92 18.17
CA HIS A 66 11.03 -8.43 16.87
C HIS A 66 9.52 -8.28 16.84
N TRP A 67 8.77 -9.12 17.55
CA TRP A 67 7.35 -8.88 17.76
C TRP A 67 7.10 -7.55 18.47
N ALA A 68 7.80 -7.26 19.56
CA ALA A 68 7.67 -6.00 20.31
C ALA A 68 8.09 -4.78 19.46
N PHE A 69 9.04 -4.94 18.55
CA PHE A 69 9.40 -3.89 17.59
C PHE A 69 8.23 -3.55 16.64
N HIS A 70 7.47 -4.53 16.16
CA HIS A 70 6.27 -4.26 15.37
C HIS A 70 5.16 -3.65 16.23
N GLU A 71 4.97 -4.14 17.48
CA GLU A 71 4.02 -3.60 18.45
C GLU A 71 4.24 -2.11 18.74
N TYR A 72 5.49 -1.64 18.76
CA TYR A 72 5.79 -0.22 18.89
C TYR A 72 5.03 0.62 17.85
N GLY A 73 4.86 0.11 16.64
CA GLY A 73 4.11 0.77 15.58
C GLY A 73 2.67 1.06 15.99
N MET A 74 1.97 0.06 16.52
CA MET A 74 0.57 0.18 16.94
C MET A 74 0.41 0.94 18.26
N ARG A 75 1.40 0.91 19.15
CA ARG A 75 1.35 1.55 20.47
C ARG A 75 1.75 3.01 20.45
N VAL A 76 2.74 3.37 19.63
CA VAL A 76 3.39 4.69 19.64
C VAL A 76 3.52 5.31 18.25
N GLY A 77 4.10 4.58 17.29
CA GLY A 77 4.49 5.13 15.99
C GLY A 77 3.32 5.66 15.16
N CYS A 78 2.19 4.95 15.17
CA CYS A 78 0.98 5.33 14.44
C CYS A 78 0.43 6.70 14.84
N TRP A 79 0.55 7.09 16.12
CA TRP A 79 0.03 8.37 16.59
C TRP A 79 0.76 9.57 16.00
N ARG A 80 2.05 9.44 15.68
CA ARG A 80 2.79 10.47 14.94
C ARG A 80 2.28 10.63 13.51
N PHE A 81 1.87 9.53 12.87
CA PHE A 81 1.25 9.59 11.55
C PHE A 81 -0.11 10.29 11.60
N HIS A 82 -0.95 9.94 12.58
CA HIS A 82 -2.23 10.62 12.79
C HIS A 82 -2.07 12.12 13.01
N GLU A 83 -1.12 12.51 13.85
CA GLU A 83 -0.82 13.92 14.09
C GLU A 83 -0.37 14.64 12.81
N LEU A 84 0.59 14.05 12.08
CA LEU A 84 1.11 14.61 10.84
C LEU A 84 0.02 14.75 9.76
N PHE A 85 -0.70 13.68 9.47
CA PHE A 85 -1.70 13.71 8.39
C PHE A 85 -2.90 14.59 8.74
N LYS A 86 -3.31 14.61 9.99
CA LYS A 86 -4.34 15.56 10.46
C LYS A 86 -3.90 17.01 10.30
N LYS A 87 -2.66 17.35 10.68
CA LYS A 87 -2.07 18.70 10.50
C LYS A 87 -2.06 19.10 9.02
N LEU A 88 -1.77 18.17 8.12
CA LEU A 88 -1.67 18.41 6.68
C LEU A 88 -3.03 18.32 5.95
N GLY A 89 -4.10 17.84 6.60
CA GLY A 89 -5.40 17.59 5.96
C GLY A 89 -5.37 16.43 4.96
N ILE A 90 -4.37 15.53 5.05
CA ILE A 90 -4.20 14.39 4.14
C ILE A 90 -4.93 13.16 4.69
N LYS A 91 -5.60 12.44 3.81
CA LYS A 91 -6.28 11.16 4.11
C LYS A 91 -5.59 10.03 3.35
N PRO A 92 -4.59 9.37 3.93
CA PRO A 92 -3.84 8.33 3.23
C PRO A 92 -4.68 7.08 3.00
N THR A 93 -4.18 6.19 2.14
CA THR A 93 -4.62 4.80 2.07
C THR A 93 -4.01 4.02 3.22
N LEU A 94 -4.83 3.35 4.02
CA LEU A 94 -4.40 2.41 5.05
C LEU A 94 -4.45 0.99 4.49
N ALA A 95 -3.30 0.39 4.21
CA ALA A 95 -3.18 -1.05 4.00
C ALA A 95 -3.34 -1.73 5.37
N ALA A 96 -4.53 -2.30 5.58
CA ALA A 96 -4.93 -2.79 6.89
C ALA A 96 -4.96 -4.31 6.93
N ASN A 97 -4.11 -4.94 7.75
CA ASN A 97 -4.48 -6.27 8.20
C ASN A 97 -5.83 -6.18 8.91
N ALA A 98 -6.81 -6.99 8.51
CA ALA A 98 -8.17 -6.89 9.05
C ALA A 98 -8.22 -7.05 10.58
N ARG A 99 -7.30 -7.82 11.12
CA ARG A 99 -7.14 -8.07 12.55
C ARG A 99 -6.86 -6.82 13.38
N ILE A 100 -6.40 -5.70 12.78
CA ILE A 100 -6.26 -4.43 13.51
C ILE A 100 -7.60 -3.93 14.06
N CYS A 101 -8.71 -4.23 13.37
CA CYS A 101 -10.05 -3.86 13.83
C CYS A 101 -10.48 -4.60 15.09
N GLU A 102 -9.88 -5.76 15.35
CA GLU A 102 -10.18 -6.63 16.51
C GLU A 102 -9.16 -6.43 17.63
N ASP A 103 -7.85 -6.46 17.32
CA ASP A 103 -6.78 -6.39 18.33
C ASP A 103 -6.42 -4.94 18.73
N TYR A 104 -6.56 -3.98 17.78
CA TYR A 104 -6.21 -2.57 17.99
C TYR A 104 -7.35 -1.61 17.63
N PRO A 105 -8.59 -1.83 18.16
CA PRO A 105 -9.76 -1.06 17.74
C PRO A 105 -9.62 0.44 17.96
N ARG A 106 -8.80 0.88 18.94
CA ARG A 106 -8.54 2.31 19.19
C ARG A 106 -7.75 2.96 18.04
N VAL A 107 -6.78 2.24 17.46
CA VAL A 107 -5.98 2.72 16.32
C VAL A 107 -6.82 2.71 15.04
N ALA A 108 -7.55 1.61 14.80
CA ALA A 108 -8.44 1.48 13.65
C ALA A 108 -9.56 2.54 13.66
N GLU A 109 -10.15 2.82 14.83
CA GLU A 109 -11.17 3.87 15.00
C GLU A 109 -10.63 5.27 14.72
N GLN A 110 -9.37 5.56 15.10
CA GLN A 110 -8.76 6.83 14.78
C GLN A 110 -8.64 7.03 13.25
N ALA A 111 -8.14 6.02 12.53
CA ALA A 111 -8.04 6.08 11.08
C ALA A 111 -9.44 6.24 10.41
N ARG A 112 -10.43 5.47 10.89
CA ARG A 112 -11.82 5.57 10.41
C ARG A 112 -12.40 6.96 10.63
N SER A 113 -12.25 7.53 11.84
CA SER A 113 -12.81 8.85 12.18
C SER A 113 -12.15 9.99 11.43
N GLU A 114 -10.90 9.84 11.03
CA GLU A 114 -10.17 10.79 10.19
C GLU A 114 -10.45 10.61 8.69
N GLY A 115 -11.24 9.61 8.33
CA GLY A 115 -11.67 9.34 6.96
C GLY A 115 -10.57 8.75 6.07
N TRP A 116 -9.63 7.99 6.65
CA TRP A 116 -8.64 7.25 5.87
C TRP A 116 -9.34 6.14 5.07
N GLU A 117 -8.84 5.87 3.88
CA GLU A 117 -9.27 4.71 3.13
C GLU A 117 -8.74 3.44 3.77
N PHE A 118 -9.58 2.42 3.91
CA PHE A 118 -9.16 1.07 4.32
C PHE A 118 -9.01 0.19 3.09
N MET A 119 -7.79 -0.16 2.75
CA MET A 119 -7.42 -1.13 1.73
C MET A 119 -7.13 -2.49 2.40
N GLY A 120 -7.68 -3.58 1.90
CA GLY A 120 -7.44 -4.90 2.46
C GLY A 120 -5.96 -5.31 2.36
N HIS A 121 -5.42 -5.91 3.43
CA HIS A 121 -4.03 -6.35 3.52
C HIS A 121 -3.93 -7.71 4.23
N ALA A 122 -4.72 -8.69 3.78
CA ALA A 122 -4.97 -9.97 4.44
C ALA A 122 -5.57 -9.82 5.87
N TYR A 123 -5.79 -10.95 6.54
CA TYR A 123 -6.31 -10.94 7.90
C TYR A 123 -5.23 -10.53 8.92
N GLU A 124 -4.05 -11.13 8.82
CA GLU A 124 -2.84 -10.82 9.61
C GLU A 124 -1.62 -10.87 8.70
N GLN A 125 -0.47 -10.44 9.19
CA GLN A 125 0.74 -10.39 8.37
C GLN A 125 1.32 -11.78 8.13
N GLY A 126 1.34 -12.16 6.85
CA GLY A 126 1.86 -13.44 6.41
C GLY A 126 1.82 -13.59 4.88
N PRO A 127 2.70 -14.41 4.31
CA PRO A 127 2.79 -14.55 2.85
C PRO A 127 1.59 -15.32 2.29
N ILE A 128 0.88 -14.70 1.34
CA ILE A 128 -0.35 -15.24 0.72
C ILE A 128 -0.15 -16.63 0.11
N HIS A 129 1.01 -16.90 -0.51
CA HIS A 129 1.30 -18.18 -1.14
C HIS A 129 1.41 -19.37 -0.16
N LYS A 130 1.45 -19.09 1.16
CA LYS A 130 1.39 -20.10 2.20
C LYS A 130 0.00 -20.29 2.81
N GLU A 131 -0.96 -19.44 2.40
CA GLU A 131 -2.33 -19.55 2.86
C GLU A 131 -3.04 -20.69 2.14
N THR A 132 -3.55 -21.66 2.88
CA THR A 132 -4.21 -22.86 2.34
C THR A 132 -5.63 -22.59 1.85
N ASP A 133 -6.31 -21.60 2.46
CA ASP A 133 -7.64 -21.11 2.06
C ASP A 133 -7.60 -19.61 1.79
N GLN A 134 -7.04 -19.23 0.67
CA GLN A 134 -6.95 -17.82 0.28
C GLN A 134 -8.33 -17.17 0.13
N ALA A 135 -9.30 -17.88 -0.44
CA ALA A 135 -10.65 -17.36 -0.63
C ALA A 135 -11.34 -17.04 0.71
N GLY A 136 -11.25 -17.97 1.67
CA GLY A 136 -11.77 -17.77 3.02
C GLY A 136 -11.05 -16.65 3.76
N MET A 137 -9.73 -16.57 3.65
CA MET A 137 -8.93 -15.49 4.26
C MET A 137 -9.29 -14.12 3.67
N ILE A 138 -9.39 -13.99 2.34
CA ILE A 138 -9.80 -12.75 1.67
C ILE A 138 -11.20 -12.35 2.14
N LYS A 139 -12.16 -13.28 2.09
CA LYS A 139 -13.53 -13.04 2.54
C LYS A 139 -13.56 -12.55 3.99
N ARG A 140 -12.90 -13.26 4.90
CA ARG A 140 -12.82 -12.89 6.32
C ARG A 140 -12.25 -11.48 6.49
N SER A 141 -11.18 -11.16 5.79
CA SER A 141 -10.53 -9.85 5.85
C SER A 141 -11.51 -8.74 5.42
N MET A 142 -12.19 -8.94 4.30
CA MET A 142 -13.16 -7.97 3.77
C MET A 142 -14.36 -7.81 4.73
N ASP A 143 -14.86 -8.90 5.29
CA ASP A 143 -16.03 -8.88 6.21
C ASP A 143 -15.69 -8.14 7.51
N VAL A 144 -14.53 -8.39 8.10
CA VAL A 144 -14.07 -7.73 9.34
C VAL A 144 -13.94 -6.22 9.13
N ILE A 145 -13.25 -5.79 8.07
CA ILE A 145 -13.09 -4.37 7.76
C ILE A 145 -14.46 -3.74 7.45
N THR A 146 -15.30 -4.42 6.67
CA THR A 146 -16.65 -3.90 6.34
C THR A 146 -17.51 -3.73 7.61
N LYS A 147 -17.50 -4.72 8.50
CA LYS A 147 -18.22 -4.63 9.77
C LYS A 147 -17.75 -3.46 10.63
N PHE A 148 -16.44 -3.22 10.67
CA PHE A 148 -15.85 -2.17 11.48
C PHE A 148 -16.07 -0.77 10.90
N THR A 149 -15.85 -0.61 9.59
CA THR A 149 -15.90 0.70 8.92
C THR A 149 -17.27 1.08 8.39
N GLY A 150 -18.17 0.12 8.19
CA GLY A 150 -19.44 0.28 7.47
C GLY A 150 -19.28 0.33 5.95
N LYS A 151 -18.06 0.20 5.44
CA LYS A 151 -17.75 0.27 4.00
C LYS A 151 -16.87 -0.91 3.57
N LYS A 152 -17.27 -1.57 2.47
CA LYS A 152 -16.48 -2.66 1.91
C LYS A 152 -15.21 -2.10 1.25
N PRO A 153 -14.02 -2.60 1.58
CA PRO A 153 -12.80 -2.23 0.88
C PRO A 153 -12.89 -2.54 -0.63
N VAL A 154 -12.40 -1.64 -1.45
CA VAL A 154 -12.31 -1.84 -2.91
C VAL A 154 -10.88 -2.05 -3.38
N GLY A 155 -9.91 -1.78 -2.52
CA GLY A 155 -8.49 -1.97 -2.77
C GLY A 155 -7.92 -3.15 -2.01
N TRP A 156 -6.82 -3.69 -2.55
CA TRP A 156 -6.05 -4.77 -1.92
C TRP A 156 -4.54 -4.58 -2.14
N LEU A 157 -3.79 -4.92 -1.09
CA LEU A 157 -2.34 -5.07 -1.12
C LEU A 157 -1.98 -6.38 -0.41
N GLY A 158 -1.33 -7.31 -1.09
CA GLY A 158 -0.88 -8.55 -0.47
C GLY A 158 0.26 -8.29 0.52
N PRO A 159 0.27 -8.92 1.72
CA PRO A 159 1.41 -8.83 2.62
C PRO A 159 2.73 -9.16 1.93
N GLY A 160 3.69 -8.23 2.00
CA GLY A 160 4.95 -8.35 1.28
C GLY A 160 4.81 -8.46 -0.24
N LEU A 161 3.72 -7.96 -0.82
CA LEU A 161 3.35 -8.06 -2.23
C LEU A 161 3.25 -9.51 -2.74
N THR A 162 2.98 -10.45 -1.83
CA THR A 162 2.91 -11.87 -2.17
C THR A 162 1.53 -12.25 -2.70
N GLN A 163 1.51 -13.13 -3.68
CA GLN A 163 0.31 -13.68 -4.30
C GLN A 163 0.59 -15.02 -4.96
N THR A 164 -0.45 -15.76 -5.31
CA THR A 164 -0.41 -16.89 -6.25
C THR A 164 -0.97 -16.46 -7.61
N LEU A 165 -0.90 -17.31 -8.61
CA LEU A 165 -1.51 -17.02 -9.91
C LEU A 165 -3.04 -16.89 -9.82
N ASP A 166 -3.68 -17.51 -8.84
CA ASP A 166 -5.13 -17.44 -8.63
C ASP A 166 -5.57 -16.23 -7.79
N THR A 167 -4.67 -15.59 -7.05
CA THR A 167 -5.02 -14.47 -6.17
C THR A 167 -5.81 -13.37 -6.89
N PRO A 168 -5.48 -12.91 -8.12
CA PRO A 168 -6.27 -11.91 -8.81
C PRO A 168 -7.72 -12.34 -9.08
N GLU A 169 -7.95 -13.61 -9.39
CA GLU A 169 -9.30 -14.17 -9.59
C GLU A 169 -10.13 -14.10 -8.30
N LEU A 170 -9.52 -14.52 -7.20
CA LEU A 170 -10.17 -14.53 -5.88
C LEU A 170 -10.49 -13.11 -5.40
N LEU A 171 -9.58 -12.15 -5.63
CA LEU A 171 -9.79 -10.76 -5.29
C LEU A 171 -10.94 -10.14 -6.11
N ALA A 172 -10.96 -10.36 -7.42
CA ALA A 172 -12.03 -9.88 -8.29
C ALA A 172 -13.39 -10.49 -7.88
N ALA A 173 -13.44 -11.80 -7.61
CA ALA A 173 -14.63 -12.49 -7.12
C ALA A 173 -15.09 -11.93 -5.75
N ALA A 174 -14.17 -11.53 -4.88
CA ALA A 174 -14.48 -10.88 -3.62
C ALA A 174 -14.95 -9.42 -3.76
N GLY A 175 -14.90 -8.87 -4.98
CA GLY A 175 -15.37 -7.51 -5.28
C GLY A 175 -14.31 -6.43 -5.16
N VAL A 176 -13.04 -6.79 -4.99
CA VAL A 176 -11.89 -5.86 -5.12
C VAL A 176 -11.90 -5.23 -6.50
N LYS A 177 -11.48 -3.98 -6.60
CA LYS A 177 -11.48 -3.20 -7.84
C LYS A 177 -10.09 -2.74 -8.24
N TYR A 178 -9.19 -2.56 -7.28
CA TYR A 178 -7.79 -2.25 -7.56
C TYR A 178 -6.84 -3.02 -6.63
N ILE A 179 -5.62 -3.21 -7.11
CA ILE A 179 -4.53 -3.85 -6.37
C ILE A 179 -3.25 -3.02 -6.48
N GLY A 180 -2.40 -3.09 -5.44
CA GLY A 180 -1.07 -2.46 -5.40
C GLY A 180 0.09 -3.41 -5.65
N ASP A 181 -0.17 -4.72 -5.82
CA ASP A 181 0.89 -5.74 -5.85
C ASP A 181 1.70 -5.76 -7.16
N TRP A 182 1.17 -5.16 -8.23
CA TRP A 182 1.80 -5.17 -9.55
C TRP A 182 2.54 -3.85 -9.80
N VAL A 183 3.80 -3.81 -9.39
CA VAL A 183 4.66 -2.61 -9.39
C VAL A 183 5.45 -2.46 -10.70
N TYR A 184 4.80 -2.57 -11.84
CA TYR A 184 5.43 -2.62 -13.16
C TYR A 184 5.20 -1.39 -14.04
N ASP A 185 4.44 -0.40 -13.54
CA ASP A 185 4.10 0.80 -14.31
C ASP A 185 4.06 2.05 -13.41
N GLU A 186 4.11 3.24 -14.02
CA GLU A 186 3.95 4.54 -13.35
C GLU A 186 2.55 5.13 -13.54
N GLU A 187 1.70 4.47 -14.32
CA GLU A 187 0.29 4.79 -14.54
C GLU A 187 -0.59 3.62 -14.10
N PRO A 188 -1.85 3.85 -13.69
CA PRO A 188 -2.78 2.77 -13.50
C PRO A 188 -2.94 1.95 -14.79
N THR A 189 -2.99 0.65 -14.67
CA THR A 189 -3.24 -0.28 -15.78
C THR A 189 -4.37 -1.25 -15.42
N VAL A 190 -4.78 -2.06 -16.37
CA VAL A 190 -5.85 -3.03 -16.17
C VAL A 190 -5.31 -4.43 -16.39
N ILE A 191 -5.62 -5.34 -15.47
CA ILE A 191 -5.39 -6.77 -15.64
C ILE A 191 -6.71 -7.54 -15.78
N ARG A 192 -6.69 -8.55 -16.62
CA ARG A 192 -7.83 -9.43 -16.88
C ARG A 192 -7.97 -10.48 -15.78
N THR A 193 -9.21 -10.72 -15.36
CA THR A 193 -9.61 -11.89 -14.59
C THR A 193 -10.94 -12.43 -15.10
N ALA A 194 -11.25 -13.69 -14.80
CA ALA A 194 -12.54 -14.29 -15.16
C ALA A 194 -13.72 -13.64 -14.42
N ASN A 195 -13.45 -12.95 -13.31
CA ASN A 195 -14.47 -12.30 -12.47
C ASN A 195 -14.54 -10.76 -12.69
N GLY A 196 -14.02 -10.29 -13.82
CA GLY A 196 -13.96 -8.87 -14.17
C GLY A 196 -12.57 -8.25 -14.00
N PRO A 197 -12.33 -7.09 -14.59
CA PRO A 197 -11.03 -6.45 -14.58
C PRO A 197 -10.65 -5.93 -13.20
N LEU A 198 -9.35 -6.01 -12.88
CA LEU A 198 -8.75 -5.29 -11.74
C LEU A 198 -7.86 -4.16 -12.27
N VAL A 199 -7.90 -3.02 -11.61
CA VAL A 199 -6.96 -1.93 -11.88
C VAL A 199 -5.71 -2.14 -11.02
N THR A 200 -4.52 -2.05 -11.62
CA THR A 200 -3.27 -1.99 -10.86
C THR A 200 -2.91 -0.54 -10.63
N LEU A 201 -2.67 -0.16 -9.39
CA LEU A 201 -2.17 1.18 -9.06
C LEU A 201 -0.65 1.12 -8.86
N PRO A 202 0.10 2.16 -9.27
CA PRO A 202 1.55 2.18 -9.18
C PRO A 202 2.04 2.36 -7.75
N TYR A 203 1.95 1.31 -6.95
CA TYR A 203 2.56 1.22 -5.62
C TYR A 203 4.09 1.24 -5.75
N SER A 204 4.82 1.58 -4.68
CA SER A 204 6.28 1.69 -4.73
C SER A 204 6.98 0.65 -3.88
N ILE A 205 7.94 -0.07 -4.49
CA ILE A 205 8.97 -0.82 -3.78
C ILE A 205 10.15 0.10 -3.44
N GLU A 206 10.46 1.05 -4.32
CA GLU A 206 11.62 1.94 -4.19
C GLU A 206 11.42 3.01 -3.11
N LEU A 207 10.23 3.61 -3.02
CA LEU A 207 9.86 4.54 -1.95
C LEU A 207 9.05 3.80 -0.88
N ASN A 208 9.69 2.83 -0.25
CA ASN A 208 9.13 2.01 0.82
C ASN A 208 10.17 1.85 1.92
N ASP A 209 9.82 2.22 3.14
CA ASP A 209 10.74 2.25 4.28
C ASP A 209 11.25 0.86 4.69
N ILE A 210 10.50 -0.22 4.42
CA ILE A 210 10.97 -1.60 4.68
C ILE A 210 12.15 -1.97 3.77
N PRO A 211 12.01 -2.02 2.42
CA PRO A 211 13.13 -2.32 1.55
C PRO A 211 14.33 -1.40 1.81
N MET A 212 14.07 -0.12 1.99
CA MET A 212 15.11 0.88 2.12
C MET A 212 15.90 0.76 3.42
N MET A 213 15.22 0.68 4.56
CA MET A 213 15.87 0.75 5.86
C MET A 213 16.17 -0.62 6.48
N LEU A 214 15.31 -1.64 6.24
CA LEU A 214 15.44 -2.95 6.90
C LEU A 214 16.08 -4.02 6.01
N ILE A 215 16.15 -3.80 4.69
CA ILE A 215 16.75 -4.75 3.75
C ILE A 215 18.02 -4.18 3.16
N GLN A 216 17.98 -2.94 2.62
CA GLN A 216 19.13 -2.26 2.03
C GLN A 216 20.00 -1.54 3.07
N HIS A 217 19.53 -1.42 4.32
CA HIS A 217 20.23 -0.80 5.45
C HIS A 217 20.66 0.65 5.22
N HIS A 218 19.86 1.40 4.45
CA HIS A 218 20.10 2.84 4.29
C HIS A 218 19.79 3.63 5.56
N GLU A 219 20.47 4.74 5.73
CA GLU A 219 20.22 5.69 6.80
C GLU A 219 18.82 6.32 6.71
N SER A 220 18.32 6.82 7.84
CA SER A 220 16.94 7.30 7.96
C SER A 220 16.61 8.48 7.06
N ASP A 221 17.57 9.35 6.74
CA ASP A 221 17.42 10.49 5.84
C ASP A 221 17.34 10.10 4.36
N TYR A 222 17.72 8.87 4.03
CA TYR A 222 17.70 8.41 2.65
C TYR A 222 16.29 8.31 2.08
N LEU A 223 15.27 8.07 2.93
CA LEU A 223 13.87 8.13 2.51
C LEU A 223 13.50 9.51 1.98
N LEU A 224 13.89 10.57 2.69
CA LEU A 224 13.70 11.95 2.24
C LEU A 224 14.42 12.19 0.90
N LYS A 225 15.71 11.86 0.84
CA LYS A 225 16.53 12.08 -0.36
C LYS A 225 15.95 11.38 -1.59
N ARG A 226 15.69 10.07 -1.48
CA ARG A 226 15.16 9.28 -2.61
C ARG A 226 13.76 9.75 -3.03
N THR A 227 12.92 10.13 -2.06
CA THR A 227 11.58 10.64 -2.37
C THR A 227 11.66 11.97 -3.15
N ILE A 228 12.55 12.88 -2.76
CA ILE A 228 12.75 14.14 -3.49
C ILE A 228 13.26 13.86 -4.91
N ASP A 229 14.32 13.04 -5.05
CA ASP A 229 14.92 12.72 -6.34
C ASP A 229 13.85 12.12 -7.31
N GLN A 230 13.02 11.19 -6.83
CA GLN A 230 11.95 10.58 -7.64
C GLN A 230 10.80 11.55 -7.92
N PHE A 231 10.37 12.30 -6.91
CA PHE A 231 9.31 13.29 -7.05
C PHE A 231 9.69 14.36 -8.09
N ASP A 232 10.89 14.91 -8.04
CA ASP A 232 11.36 15.94 -8.97
C ASP A 232 11.35 15.42 -10.41
N ARG A 233 11.80 14.19 -10.62
CA ARG A 233 11.76 13.56 -11.94
C ARG A 233 10.33 13.40 -12.44
N LEU A 234 9.45 12.81 -11.65
CA LEU A 234 8.05 12.62 -12.02
C LEU A 234 7.31 13.95 -12.19
N TYR A 235 7.62 14.95 -11.35
CA TYR A 235 7.03 16.28 -11.45
C TYR A 235 7.46 17.00 -12.76
N ALA A 236 8.72 16.88 -13.16
CA ALA A 236 9.17 17.41 -14.45
C ALA A 236 8.45 16.73 -15.63
N GLU A 237 8.30 15.39 -15.58
CA GLU A 237 7.60 14.62 -16.62
C GLU A 237 6.09 14.88 -16.64
N SER A 238 5.51 15.26 -15.50
CA SER A 238 4.06 15.54 -15.37
C SER A 238 3.57 16.73 -16.21
N ALA A 239 4.48 17.54 -16.73
CA ALA A 239 4.14 18.57 -17.71
C ALA A 239 3.54 17.98 -19.01
N LYS A 240 3.79 16.72 -19.30
CA LYS A 240 3.32 16.05 -20.54
C LYS A 240 2.23 15.01 -20.29
N ARG A 241 2.26 14.36 -19.15
CA ARG A 241 1.30 13.32 -18.77
C ARG A 241 1.20 13.21 -17.25
N ALA A 242 0.00 12.92 -16.75
CA ALA A 242 -0.22 12.71 -15.30
C ALA A 242 0.75 11.66 -14.73
N LYS A 243 1.23 11.91 -13.52
CA LYS A 243 2.12 11.00 -12.79
C LYS A 243 1.56 10.67 -11.41
N ILE A 244 1.93 9.51 -10.90
CA ILE A 244 1.64 9.10 -9.54
C ILE A 244 2.97 8.81 -8.85
N CYS A 245 3.25 9.52 -7.77
CA CYS A 245 4.39 9.27 -6.89
C CYS A 245 3.86 8.58 -5.62
N ALA A 246 4.11 7.28 -5.47
CA ALA A 246 3.66 6.53 -4.32
C ALA A 246 4.75 6.47 -3.24
N LEU A 247 4.33 6.59 -1.97
CA LEU A 247 5.17 6.45 -0.79
C LEU A 247 4.52 5.44 0.16
N ALA A 248 5.27 4.40 0.55
CA ALA A 248 4.81 3.37 1.47
C ALA A 248 5.58 3.44 2.80
N ILE A 249 4.84 3.51 3.90
CA ILE A 249 5.42 3.70 5.24
C ILE A 249 4.78 2.78 6.27
N HIS A 250 5.59 2.42 7.28
CA HIS A 250 5.19 1.56 8.38
C HIS A 250 5.41 2.27 9.72
N PRO A 251 4.46 2.22 10.67
CA PRO A 251 4.55 3.00 11.90
C PRO A 251 5.67 2.55 12.83
N TYR A 252 6.08 1.29 12.79
CA TYR A 252 7.21 0.81 13.57
C TYR A 252 8.57 1.22 12.98
N ILE A 253 8.61 1.73 11.74
CA ILE A 253 9.81 2.25 11.06
C ILE A 253 9.78 3.76 11.01
N SER A 254 9.00 4.35 10.10
CA SER A 254 8.96 5.80 9.89
C SER A 254 8.29 6.55 11.03
N GLY A 255 7.50 5.88 11.89
CA GLY A 255 6.94 6.44 13.11
C GLY A 255 7.92 6.54 14.30
N GLN A 256 9.18 6.11 14.14
CA GLN A 256 10.21 6.30 15.17
C GLN A 256 10.56 7.79 15.37
N PRO A 257 10.92 8.22 16.61
CA PRO A 257 11.16 9.64 16.91
C PRO A 257 12.27 10.27 16.08
N HIS A 258 13.30 9.50 15.74
CA HIS A 258 14.43 9.98 14.92
C HIS A 258 14.13 9.95 13.40
N ARG A 259 13.01 9.36 12.97
CA ARG A 259 12.64 9.19 11.55
C ARG A 259 11.47 10.06 11.11
N ILE A 260 10.52 10.34 12.00
CA ILE A 260 9.30 11.09 11.65
C ILE A 260 9.61 12.46 11.01
N LYS A 261 10.66 13.14 11.45
CA LYS A 261 11.10 14.43 10.88
C LYS A 261 11.37 14.38 9.37
N TYR A 262 11.84 13.25 8.86
CA TYR A 262 12.11 13.11 7.41
C TYR A 262 10.81 12.96 6.63
N LEU A 263 9.82 12.31 7.21
CA LEU A 263 8.48 12.26 6.63
C LEU A 263 7.84 13.66 6.60
N GLU A 264 7.95 14.43 7.68
CA GLU A 264 7.51 15.82 7.73
C GLU A 264 8.18 16.65 6.61
N GLN A 265 9.50 16.52 6.45
CA GLN A 265 10.26 17.23 5.42
C GLN A 265 9.87 16.82 3.99
N ILE A 266 9.49 15.56 3.75
CA ILE A 266 8.94 15.10 2.47
C ILE A 266 7.69 15.90 2.13
N TYR A 267 6.72 15.99 3.04
CA TYR A 267 5.48 16.72 2.77
C TYR A 267 5.71 18.22 2.67
N ASP A 268 6.60 18.80 3.49
CA ASP A 268 6.99 20.19 3.37
C ASP A 268 7.60 20.51 2.01
N TYR A 269 8.35 19.57 1.43
CA TYR A 269 8.92 19.72 0.09
C TYR A 269 7.86 19.58 -1.00
N VAL A 270 7.11 18.50 -0.98
CA VAL A 270 6.09 18.18 -2.00
C VAL A 270 5.03 19.28 -2.06
N ASN A 271 4.58 19.79 -0.91
CA ASN A 271 3.54 20.83 -0.83
C ASN A 271 3.96 22.23 -1.30
N LYS A 272 5.25 22.46 -1.62
CA LYS A 272 5.71 23.69 -2.27
C LYS A 272 5.48 23.70 -3.77
N HIS A 273 5.08 22.57 -4.34
CA HIS A 273 4.86 22.43 -5.79
C HIS A 273 3.39 22.57 -6.13
N GLU A 274 3.12 23.34 -7.18
CA GLU A 274 1.74 23.52 -7.67
C GLU A 274 1.21 22.26 -8.36
N GLY A 275 -0.09 22.04 -8.30
CA GLY A 275 -0.75 20.95 -9.00
C GLY A 275 -0.49 19.55 -8.39
N VAL A 276 -0.09 19.47 -7.13
CA VAL A 276 0.02 18.21 -6.39
C VAL A 276 -1.32 17.86 -5.74
N LEU A 277 -1.79 16.64 -5.98
CA LEU A 277 -2.97 16.07 -5.31
C LEU A 277 -2.54 14.98 -4.33
N HIS A 278 -2.99 15.10 -3.09
CA HIS A 278 -2.85 14.03 -2.10
C HIS A 278 -4.08 13.14 -2.16
N TRP A 279 -4.07 12.17 -3.07
CA TRP A 279 -5.16 11.23 -3.25
C TRP A 279 -4.87 9.88 -2.59
N ASN A 280 -5.92 9.24 -2.09
CA ASN A 280 -5.89 7.84 -1.70
C ASN A 280 -6.17 6.92 -2.91
N GLY A 281 -6.10 5.60 -2.70
CA GLY A 281 -6.26 4.62 -3.77
C GLY A 281 -7.63 4.66 -4.44
N GLU A 282 -8.71 4.86 -3.66
CA GLU A 282 -10.07 4.99 -4.23
C GLU A 282 -10.19 6.21 -5.15
N GLN A 283 -9.64 7.34 -4.75
CA GLN A 283 -9.68 8.57 -5.58
C GLN A 283 -8.89 8.39 -6.88
N ILE A 284 -7.75 7.68 -6.84
CA ILE A 284 -6.99 7.34 -8.04
C ILE A 284 -7.80 6.39 -8.92
N LEU A 285 -8.43 5.37 -8.33
CA LEU A 285 -9.28 4.43 -9.05
C LEU A 285 -10.46 5.15 -9.74
N ASP A 286 -11.16 6.01 -9.02
CA ASP A 286 -12.33 6.74 -9.53
C ASP A 286 -11.94 7.68 -10.68
N TRP A 287 -10.83 8.41 -10.52
CA TRP A 287 -10.28 9.21 -11.59
C TRP A 287 -9.94 8.36 -12.82
N TYR A 288 -9.18 7.28 -12.63
CA TYR A 288 -8.77 6.44 -13.75
C TYR A 288 -9.96 5.84 -14.48
N ARG A 289 -10.99 5.37 -13.76
CA ARG A 289 -12.23 4.87 -14.35
C ARG A 289 -13.02 5.93 -15.13
N SER A 290 -12.93 7.19 -14.73
CA SER A 290 -13.62 8.28 -15.42
C SER A 290 -13.03 8.60 -16.80
N ILE A 291 -11.76 8.25 -17.02
CA ILE A 291 -11.02 8.55 -18.26
C ILE A 291 -10.69 7.32 -19.09
N ALA A 292 -10.51 6.17 -18.45
CA ALA A 292 -10.27 4.90 -19.12
C ALA A 292 -11.59 4.17 -19.36
N LYS A 293 -11.85 3.76 -20.61
CA LYS A 293 -12.95 2.85 -20.93
C LYS A 293 -12.62 1.46 -20.38
N ILE A 294 -12.80 1.27 -19.07
CA ILE A 294 -12.68 -0.05 -18.44
C ILE A 294 -13.99 -0.76 -18.72
N GLU A 295 -14.00 -1.60 -19.75
CA GLU A 295 -15.17 -2.44 -20.06
C GLU A 295 -15.45 -3.32 -18.85
N ALA A 296 -16.68 -3.23 -18.33
CA ALA A 296 -17.19 -4.24 -17.43
C ALA A 296 -17.15 -5.55 -18.22
N ALA A 297 -16.47 -6.57 -17.69
CA ALA A 297 -16.59 -7.90 -18.24
C ALA A 297 -18.06 -8.27 -18.31
N ALA A 298 -18.56 -8.58 -19.50
CA ALA A 298 -19.92 -9.03 -19.76
C ALA A 298 -20.20 -10.37 -19.07
#